data_b4485c3f1cdd177148fde37bba385680
#
_entry.id   b4485c3f1cdd177148fde37bba385680
#
_cell.length_a   1.000
_cell.length_b   1.000
_cell.length_c   1.000
_cell.angle_alpha   90.00
_cell.angle_beta   90.00
_cell.angle_gamma   90.00
#
_symmetry.space_group_name_H-M   'P 1'
#
loop_
_entity.id
_entity.type
_entity.pdbx_description
1 polymer ?
#
loop_
_entity_poly.entity_id
_entity_poly.type
_entity_poly.pdbx_seq_one_letter_code
_entity_poly.pdbx_strand_id
1 'polypeptide(L)'
;TREDIAGRIDKVIFTGAAGLKPKRKPAFYIKKYTAKLLKAPFMLLPGQQREKGLSKLRGTKLWKKLGSSDYRKLSGIMRETFVLSVTEYLDELLPQVDHEILLIWGEDDTATPMDQAKRFEAGLKHGALVPMKSAGHYAFLDQPNQFKAIALAYLEPAS
;
A
#
# COMPACT_ATOMS: atom_id res chain seq x y z
N THR A 1 15.14 -15.17 18.09
CA THR A 1 15.68 -14.92 16.72
C THR A 1 14.52 -14.89 15.72
N ARG A 2 14.73 -14.41 14.48
CA ARG A 2 13.68 -14.42 13.41
C ARG A 2 13.21 -15.82 13.06
N GLU A 3 14.08 -16.82 13.16
CA GLU A 3 13.78 -18.23 12.94
C GLU A 3 12.78 -18.79 13.96
N ASP A 4 12.87 -18.38 15.23
CA ASP A 4 11.92 -18.81 16.27
C ASP A 4 10.48 -18.33 15.99
N ILE A 5 10.31 -17.18 15.35
CA ILE A 5 9.00 -16.63 14.99
C ILE A 5 8.46 -17.34 13.74
N ALA A 6 9.29 -17.55 12.73
CA ALA A 6 8.87 -18.20 11.49
C ALA A 6 8.33 -19.61 11.73
N GLY A 7 8.99 -20.41 12.57
CA GLY A 7 8.54 -21.76 12.93
C GLY A 7 7.25 -21.84 13.77
N ARG A 8 6.67 -20.69 14.14
CA ARG A 8 5.39 -20.58 14.90
C ARG A 8 4.22 -20.09 14.04
N ILE A 9 4.46 -19.81 12.77
CA ILE A 9 3.45 -19.34 11.82
C ILE A 9 3.16 -20.47 10.85
N ASP A 10 1.96 -21.02 10.92
CA ASP A 10 1.54 -22.11 10.01
C ASP A 10 0.92 -21.55 8.73
N LYS A 11 0.00 -20.60 8.87
CA LYS A 11 -0.79 -20.04 7.76
C LYS A 11 -0.88 -18.53 7.83
N VAL A 12 -0.90 -17.86 6.69
CA VAL A 12 -0.95 -16.39 6.60
C VAL A 12 -2.05 -15.97 5.64
N ILE A 13 -2.82 -14.96 6.02
CA ILE A 13 -3.80 -14.33 5.13
C ILE A 13 -3.37 -12.89 4.87
N PHE A 14 -3.23 -12.53 3.58
CA PHE A 14 -3.07 -11.14 3.16
C PHE A 14 -4.39 -10.60 2.63
N THR A 15 -4.76 -9.40 3.06
CA THR A 15 -5.91 -8.67 2.51
C THR A 15 -5.52 -7.21 2.29
N GLY A 16 -5.72 -6.69 1.09
CA GLY A 16 -5.36 -5.30 0.74
C GLY A 16 -3.91 -4.94 1.07
N ALA A 17 -2.97 -5.89 1.03
CA ALA A 17 -1.60 -5.67 1.46
C ALA A 17 -0.83 -4.73 0.50
N ALA A 18 -0.06 -3.81 1.08
CA ALA A 18 0.94 -3.01 0.38
C ALA A 18 2.31 -3.71 0.45
N GLY A 19 3.33 -3.13 -0.21
CA GLY A 19 4.70 -3.65 -0.17
C GLY A 19 5.30 -3.95 -1.54
N LEU A 20 4.50 -3.92 -2.61
CA LEU A 20 5.01 -4.04 -3.96
C LEU A 20 5.17 -2.68 -4.63
N LYS A 21 6.23 -2.53 -5.42
CA LYS A 21 6.48 -1.31 -6.19
C LYS A 21 5.31 -1.05 -7.15
N PRO A 22 4.53 0.03 -6.94
CA PRO A 22 3.34 0.27 -7.74
C PRO A 22 3.72 0.60 -9.19
N LYS A 23 2.99 0.03 -10.15
CA LYS A 23 3.07 0.42 -11.56
C LYS A 23 2.44 1.81 -11.72
N ARG A 24 3.26 2.85 -11.84
CA ARG A 24 2.80 4.24 -11.92
C ARG A 24 2.36 4.58 -13.34
N LYS A 25 1.13 5.06 -13.50
CA LYS A 25 0.62 5.60 -14.78
C LYS A 25 1.37 6.90 -15.13
N PRO A 26 1.49 7.27 -16.42
CA PRO A 26 2.13 8.54 -16.84
C PRO A 26 1.61 9.78 -16.13
N ALA A 27 0.30 9.84 -15.85
CA ALA A 27 -0.33 10.91 -15.09
C ALA A 27 0.27 11.12 -13.68
N PHE A 28 0.81 10.07 -13.06
CA PHE A 28 1.52 10.18 -11.78
C PHE A 28 2.81 11.00 -11.95
N TYR A 29 3.59 10.73 -13.00
CA TYR A 29 4.83 11.44 -13.25
C TYR A 29 4.58 12.91 -13.57
N ILE A 30 3.54 13.20 -14.35
CA ILE A 30 3.11 14.58 -14.62
C ILE A 30 2.81 15.30 -13.30
N LYS A 31 1.98 14.71 -12.42
CA LYS A 31 1.66 15.28 -11.10
C LYS A 31 2.92 15.48 -10.24
N LYS A 32 3.82 14.47 -10.23
CA LYS A 32 5.08 14.50 -9.47
C LYS A 32 5.98 15.66 -9.92
N TYR A 33 6.19 15.79 -11.24
CA TYR A 33 7.06 16.84 -11.78
C TYR A 33 6.42 18.23 -11.68
N THR A 34 5.11 18.35 -11.85
CA THR A 34 4.38 19.61 -11.60
C THR A 34 4.54 20.04 -10.14
N ALA A 35 4.37 19.11 -9.19
CA ALA A 35 4.58 19.42 -7.78
C ALA A 35 6.03 19.82 -7.48
N LYS A 36 7.02 19.19 -8.12
CA LYS A 36 8.45 19.56 -7.98
C LYS A 36 8.71 20.96 -8.53
N LEU A 37 8.17 21.28 -9.71
CA LEU A 37 8.31 22.58 -10.36
C LEU A 37 7.69 23.70 -9.51
N LEU A 38 6.49 23.48 -8.97
CA LEU A 38 5.81 24.45 -8.10
C LEU A 38 6.57 24.72 -6.79
N LYS A 39 7.32 23.73 -6.29
CA LYS A 39 8.17 23.92 -5.09
C LYS A 39 9.49 24.62 -5.38
N ALA A 40 10.02 24.50 -6.59
CA ALA A 40 11.38 24.93 -6.93
C ALA A 40 11.70 26.38 -6.51
N PRO A 41 10.86 27.39 -6.76
CA PRO A 41 11.17 28.77 -6.37
C PRO A 41 11.27 28.94 -4.84
N PHE A 42 10.49 28.17 -4.06
CA PHE A 42 10.53 28.22 -2.60
C PHE A 42 11.77 27.55 -2.02
N MET A 43 12.37 26.58 -2.73
CA MET A 43 13.57 25.88 -2.26
C MET A 43 14.82 26.77 -2.26
N LEU A 44 14.80 27.88 -3.02
CA LEU A 44 15.86 28.86 -3.06
C LEU A 44 15.79 29.88 -1.91
N LEU A 45 14.70 29.89 -1.16
CA LEU A 45 14.49 30.82 -0.05
C LEU A 45 15.12 30.30 1.26
N PRO A 46 15.60 31.20 2.14
CA PRO A 46 16.12 30.81 3.46
C PRO A 46 15.00 30.27 4.38
N GLY A 47 15.38 29.39 5.30
CA GLY A 47 14.57 28.55 6.18
C GLY A 47 13.12 28.99 6.47
N GLN A 48 12.91 30.09 7.19
CA GLN A 48 11.57 30.52 7.58
C GLN A 48 10.71 31.01 6.40
N GLN A 49 11.32 31.70 5.43
CA GLN A 49 10.60 32.20 4.23
C GLN A 49 10.19 31.01 3.34
N ARG A 50 11.05 29.99 3.23
CA ARG A 50 10.75 28.74 2.53
C ARG A 50 9.54 28.05 3.13
N GLU A 51 9.51 27.87 4.45
CA GLU A 51 8.39 27.20 5.13
C GLU A 51 7.07 27.97 4.98
N LYS A 52 7.09 29.30 5.11
CA LYS A 52 5.92 30.17 4.87
C LYS A 52 5.41 30.05 3.45
N GLY A 53 6.31 30.07 2.46
CA GLY A 53 5.96 29.92 1.04
C GLY A 53 5.37 28.54 0.73
N LEU A 54 6.01 27.47 1.21
CA LEU A 54 5.52 26.11 1.03
C LEU A 54 4.18 25.88 1.75
N SER A 55 3.96 26.49 2.90
CA SER A 55 2.69 26.41 3.62
C SER A 55 1.55 27.06 2.81
N LYS A 56 1.77 28.27 2.25
CA LYS A 56 0.80 28.90 1.37
C LYS A 56 0.52 28.06 0.12
N LEU A 57 1.55 27.51 -0.53
CA LEU A 57 1.41 26.62 -1.68
C LEU A 57 0.54 25.40 -1.34
N ARG A 58 0.80 24.76 -0.18
CA ARG A 58 0.04 23.59 0.31
C ARG A 58 -1.44 23.90 0.56
N GLY A 59 -1.79 25.14 0.86
CA GLY A 59 -3.18 25.60 1.04
C GLY A 59 -3.97 25.73 -0.25
N THR A 60 -3.31 25.81 -1.42
CA THR A 60 -3.98 26.04 -2.70
C THR A 60 -4.81 24.86 -3.19
N LYS A 61 -5.90 25.15 -3.93
CA LYS A 61 -6.74 24.10 -4.57
C LYS A 61 -5.92 23.21 -5.52
N LEU A 62 -4.97 23.80 -6.24
CA LEU A 62 -4.08 23.07 -7.15
C LEU A 62 -3.24 22.03 -6.39
N TRP A 63 -2.63 22.44 -5.28
CA TRP A 63 -1.84 21.53 -4.46
C TRP A 63 -2.67 20.38 -3.86
N LYS A 64 -3.90 20.68 -3.45
CA LYS A 64 -4.83 19.66 -2.91
C LYS A 64 -5.17 18.56 -3.93
N LYS A 65 -5.14 18.85 -5.24
CA LYS A 65 -5.34 17.88 -6.32
C LYS A 65 -4.10 17.01 -6.61
N LEU A 66 -2.91 17.48 -6.22
CA LEU A 66 -1.65 16.78 -6.53
C LEU A 66 -1.26 15.72 -5.47
N GLY A 67 -1.70 15.88 -4.23
CA GLY A 67 -1.33 14.98 -3.11
C GLY A 67 -2.47 14.06 -2.65
N SER A 68 -2.14 12.92 -2.01
CA SER A 68 -3.12 12.05 -1.35
C SER A 68 -3.69 12.70 -0.09
N SER A 69 -4.92 12.31 0.28
CA SER A 69 -5.60 12.79 1.51
C SER A 69 -4.82 12.42 2.76
N ASP A 70 -4.33 11.20 2.81
CA ASP A 70 -3.68 10.64 3.99
C ASP A 70 -2.32 11.28 4.26
N TYR A 71 -1.49 11.44 3.21
CA TYR A 71 -0.22 12.15 3.33
C TYR A 71 -0.37 13.59 3.85
N ARG A 72 -1.50 14.26 3.55
CA ARG A 72 -1.75 15.64 4.00
C ARG A 72 -2.08 15.76 5.48
N LYS A 73 -2.67 14.71 6.06
CA LYS A 73 -3.06 14.67 7.47
C LYS A 73 -1.86 14.44 8.40
N LEU A 74 -0.77 13.91 7.85
CA LEU A 74 0.43 13.56 8.61
C LEU A 74 1.43 14.70 8.66
N SER A 75 2.12 14.85 9.80
CA SER A 75 3.17 15.84 10.03
C SER A 75 4.37 15.22 10.77
N GLY A 76 5.53 15.87 10.67
CA GLY A 76 6.74 15.45 11.38
C GLY A 76 7.11 13.99 11.15
N ILE A 77 7.49 13.30 12.22
CA ILE A 77 7.94 11.89 12.24
C ILE A 77 6.89 10.95 11.64
N MET A 78 5.59 11.17 11.90
CA MET A 78 4.53 10.32 11.36
C MET A 78 4.51 10.33 9.82
N ARG A 79 4.82 11.48 9.20
CA ARG A 79 4.93 11.59 7.74
C ARG A 79 6.14 10.82 7.21
N GLU A 80 7.27 10.93 7.89
CA GLU A 80 8.50 10.22 7.50
C GLU A 80 8.30 8.72 7.61
N THR A 81 7.77 8.23 8.73
CA THR A 81 7.44 6.82 8.93
C THR A 81 6.46 6.30 7.88
N PHE A 82 5.40 7.06 7.59
CA PHE A 82 4.44 6.68 6.53
C PHE A 82 5.13 6.56 5.17
N VAL A 83 5.99 7.54 4.81
CA VAL A 83 6.72 7.48 3.53
C VAL A 83 7.63 6.26 3.48
N LEU A 84 8.37 5.97 4.53
CA LEU A 84 9.21 4.78 4.61
C LEU A 84 8.38 3.51 4.41
N SER A 85 7.30 3.35 5.16
CA SER A 85 6.44 2.15 5.08
C SER A 85 5.84 1.92 3.70
N VAL A 86 5.40 2.99 3.00
CA VAL A 86 4.77 2.85 1.67
C VAL A 86 5.74 2.87 0.51
N THR A 87 7.02 3.12 0.76
CA THR A 87 8.09 3.10 -0.25
C THR A 87 9.11 1.99 -0.03
N GLU A 88 8.99 1.22 1.04
CA GLU A 88 9.72 -0.02 1.21
C GLU A 88 9.09 -1.08 0.31
N TYR A 89 9.86 -1.52 -0.69
CA TYR A 89 9.39 -2.50 -1.66
C TYR A 89 9.98 -3.86 -1.36
N LEU A 90 9.10 -4.84 -1.25
CA LEU A 90 9.40 -6.21 -0.81
C LEU A 90 9.36 -7.21 -1.97
N ASP A 91 9.28 -6.73 -3.22
CA ASP A 91 9.19 -7.58 -4.43
C ASP A 91 10.26 -8.68 -4.44
N GLU A 92 11.51 -8.34 -4.06
CA GLU A 92 12.65 -9.27 -4.07
C GLU A 92 12.63 -10.29 -2.92
N LEU A 93 11.83 -10.04 -1.88
CA LEU A 93 11.70 -10.92 -0.73
C LEU A 93 10.60 -11.98 -0.90
N LEU A 94 9.65 -11.78 -1.81
CA LEU A 94 8.53 -12.70 -2.01
C LEU A 94 8.98 -14.15 -2.28
N PRO A 95 9.99 -14.40 -3.13
CA PRO A 95 10.46 -15.77 -3.38
C PRO A 95 11.16 -16.43 -2.17
N GLN A 96 11.46 -15.66 -1.13
CA GLN A 96 12.12 -16.15 0.09
C GLN A 96 11.11 -16.55 1.17
N VAL A 97 9.81 -16.29 0.93
CA VAL A 97 8.75 -16.64 1.87
C VAL A 97 8.31 -18.07 1.61
N ASP A 98 8.54 -18.96 2.59
CA ASP A 98 8.22 -20.38 2.50
C ASP A 98 6.85 -20.74 3.08
N HIS A 99 6.14 -19.78 3.69
CA HIS A 99 4.81 -20.01 4.27
C HIS A 99 3.74 -20.09 3.18
N GLU A 100 2.70 -20.87 3.46
CA GLU A 100 1.46 -20.81 2.67
C GLU A 100 0.75 -19.47 2.92
N ILE A 101 0.40 -18.77 1.88
CA ILE A 101 -0.25 -17.46 1.96
C ILE A 101 -1.53 -17.44 1.12
N LEU A 102 -2.64 -17.22 1.79
CA LEU A 102 -3.91 -16.92 1.13
C LEU A 102 -4.06 -15.41 0.93
N LEU A 103 -4.26 -15.00 -0.32
CA LEU A 103 -4.51 -13.61 -0.69
C LEU A 103 -6.02 -13.43 -0.89
N ILE A 104 -6.73 -12.80 0.05
CA ILE A 104 -8.15 -12.47 -0.10
C ILE A 104 -8.25 -11.00 -0.52
N TRP A 105 -8.75 -10.73 -1.73
CA TRP A 105 -8.63 -9.40 -2.31
C TRP A 105 -9.89 -8.91 -2.99
N GLY A 106 -10.31 -7.67 -2.69
CA GLY A 106 -11.45 -7.06 -3.35
C GLY A 106 -11.15 -6.68 -4.81
N GLU A 107 -12.05 -7.01 -5.73
CA GLU A 107 -11.90 -6.66 -7.15
C GLU A 107 -11.96 -5.16 -7.38
N ASP A 108 -12.68 -4.42 -6.54
CA ASP A 108 -12.86 -2.96 -6.60
C ASP A 108 -11.84 -2.19 -5.75
N ASP A 109 -10.78 -2.84 -5.26
CA ASP A 109 -9.75 -2.18 -4.46
C ASP A 109 -8.95 -1.17 -5.29
N THR A 110 -9.15 0.12 -4.97
CA THR A 110 -8.45 1.24 -5.61
C THR A 110 -7.17 1.67 -4.88
N ALA A 111 -6.98 1.25 -3.64
CA ALA A 111 -5.80 1.56 -2.84
C ALA A 111 -4.63 0.62 -3.19
N THR A 112 -4.91 -0.68 -3.18
CA THR A 112 -4.01 -1.75 -3.63
C THR A 112 -4.71 -2.56 -4.73
N PRO A 113 -4.66 -2.11 -5.99
CA PRO A 113 -5.42 -2.71 -7.08
C PRO A 113 -5.09 -4.18 -7.34
N MET A 114 -6.03 -4.91 -7.95
CA MET A 114 -5.95 -6.35 -8.24
C MET A 114 -4.64 -6.76 -8.96
N ASP A 115 -4.01 -5.88 -9.73
CA ASP A 115 -2.69 -6.18 -10.32
C ASP A 115 -1.58 -6.37 -9.28
N GLN A 116 -1.70 -5.75 -8.10
CA GLN A 116 -0.78 -6.02 -6.99
C GLN A 116 -1.04 -7.40 -6.38
N ALA A 117 -2.30 -7.78 -6.17
CA ALA A 117 -2.65 -9.12 -5.67
C ALA A 117 -2.09 -10.23 -6.58
N LYS A 118 -2.27 -10.09 -7.91
CA LYS A 118 -1.70 -11.02 -8.89
C LYS A 118 -0.17 -11.07 -8.88
N ARG A 119 0.49 -9.95 -8.58
CA ARG A 119 1.95 -9.92 -8.46
C ARG A 119 2.42 -10.55 -7.16
N PHE A 120 1.68 -10.41 -6.06
CA PHE A 120 1.94 -11.17 -4.84
C PHE A 120 1.84 -12.66 -5.10
N GLU A 121 0.73 -13.11 -5.69
CA GLU A 121 0.54 -14.53 -6.05
C GLU A 121 1.68 -15.08 -6.92
N ALA A 122 2.05 -14.35 -7.97
CA ALA A 122 3.13 -14.76 -8.87
C ALA A 122 4.53 -14.72 -8.25
N GLY A 123 4.75 -13.91 -7.22
CA GLY A 123 6.04 -13.77 -6.55
C GLY A 123 6.23 -14.69 -5.35
N LEU A 124 5.16 -15.14 -4.72
CA LEU A 124 5.20 -16.06 -3.59
C LEU A 124 5.37 -17.51 -4.05
N LYS A 125 6.11 -18.33 -3.30
CA LYS A 125 6.26 -19.76 -3.59
C LYS A 125 4.94 -20.52 -3.42
N HIS A 126 4.19 -20.19 -2.37
CA HIS A 126 2.97 -20.86 -1.95
C HIS A 126 1.85 -19.83 -1.72
N GLY A 127 1.59 -19.02 -2.75
CA GLY A 127 0.54 -18.01 -2.76
C GLY A 127 -0.70 -18.48 -3.51
N ALA A 128 -1.89 -18.28 -2.94
CA ALA A 128 -3.16 -18.53 -3.59
C ALA A 128 -4.06 -17.30 -3.52
N LEU A 129 -4.57 -16.80 -4.65
CA LEU A 129 -5.41 -15.61 -4.73
C LEU A 129 -6.89 -15.96 -4.84
N VAL A 130 -7.68 -15.40 -3.93
CA VAL A 130 -9.14 -15.44 -3.97
C VAL A 130 -9.68 -14.02 -4.18
N PRO A 131 -10.10 -13.66 -5.40
CA PRO A 131 -10.73 -12.38 -5.67
C PRO A 131 -12.16 -12.34 -5.11
N MET A 132 -12.53 -11.24 -4.48
CA MET A 132 -13.87 -11.01 -3.94
C MET A 132 -14.61 -9.95 -4.77
N LYS A 133 -15.69 -10.35 -5.42
CA LYS A 133 -16.55 -9.45 -6.20
C LYS A 133 -17.25 -8.45 -5.29
N SER A 134 -17.47 -7.23 -5.80
CA SER A 134 -18.17 -6.16 -5.07
C SER A 134 -17.53 -5.86 -3.70
N ALA A 135 -16.21 -5.96 -3.60
CA ALA A 135 -15.43 -5.66 -2.42
C ALA A 135 -14.27 -4.74 -2.78
N GLY A 136 -14.06 -3.71 -1.97
CA GLY A 136 -12.94 -2.78 -2.08
C GLY A 136 -11.76 -3.16 -1.18
N HIS A 137 -11.07 -2.14 -0.68
CA HIS A 137 -9.86 -2.32 0.14
C HIS A 137 -10.09 -3.09 1.45
N TYR A 138 -11.26 -2.94 2.03
CA TYR A 138 -11.66 -3.64 3.25
C TYR A 138 -12.64 -4.77 2.94
N ALA A 139 -12.20 -5.76 2.15
CA ALA A 139 -13.03 -6.86 1.70
C ALA A 139 -13.79 -7.58 2.83
N PHE A 140 -13.19 -7.66 4.02
CA PHE A 140 -13.79 -8.24 5.22
C PHE A 140 -14.97 -7.39 5.79
N LEU A 141 -15.04 -6.09 5.48
CA LEU A 141 -16.17 -5.22 5.83
C LEU A 141 -17.24 -5.24 4.75
N ASP A 142 -16.83 -5.25 3.48
CA ASP A 142 -17.75 -5.18 2.35
C ASP A 142 -18.52 -6.49 2.15
N GLN A 143 -17.84 -7.64 2.37
CA GLN A 143 -18.38 -8.99 2.18
C GLN A 143 -18.05 -9.90 3.39
N PRO A 144 -18.53 -9.60 4.60
CA PRO A 144 -18.07 -10.25 5.83
C PRO A 144 -18.34 -11.76 5.87
N ASN A 145 -19.49 -12.20 5.37
CA ASN A 145 -19.85 -13.62 5.39
C ASN A 145 -18.98 -14.44 4.43
N GLN A 146 -18.75 -13.92 3.22
CA GLN A 146 -17.90 -14.57 2.24
C GLN A 146 -16.44 -14.60 2.71
N PHE A 147 -15.94 -13.46 3.22
CA PHE A 147 -14.58 -13.39 3.77
C PHE A 147 -14.37 -14.39 4.90
N LYS A 148 -15.32 -14.44 5.86
CA LYS A 148 -15.28 -15.39 6.97
C LYS A 148 -15.26 -16.84 6.50
N ALA A 149 -16.12 -17.20 5.55
CA ALA A 149 -16.18 -18.57 5.02
C ALA A 149 -14.84 -18.99 4.36
N ILE A 150 -14.26 -18.11 3.53
CA ILE A 150 -12.97 -18.35 2.87
C ILE A 150 -11.85 -18.48 3.91
N ALA A 151 -11.78 -17.56 4.88
CA ALA A 151 -10.75 -17.55 5.90
C ALA A 151 -10.83 -18.81 6.80
N LEU A 152 -12.03 -19.21 7.24
CA LEU A 152 -12.21 -20.42 8.05
C LEU A 152 -11.83 -21.67 7.29
N ALA A 153 -12.29 -21.83 6.04
CA ALA A 153 -11.93 -22.98 5.21
C ALA A 153 -10.40 -23.10 5.01
N TYR A 154 -9.71 -21.98 4.91
CA TYR A 154 -8.26 -21.98 4.80
C TYR A 154 -7.56 -22.30 6.13
N LEU A 155 -8.08 -21.80 7.27
CA LEU A 155 -7.46 -21.98 8.60
C LEU A 155 -7.75 -23.33 9.21
N GLU A 156 -8.82 -24.02 8.78
CA GLU A 156 -9.12 -25.38 9.25
C GLU A 156 -7.97 -26.34 8.91
N PRO A 157 -7.63 -27.28 9.81
CA PRO A 157 -6.65 -28.31 9.52
C PRO A 157 -7.13 -29.17 8.35
N ALA A 158 -6.23 -29.55 7.47
CA ALA A 158 -6.53 -30.57 6.45
C ALA A 158 -6.91 -31.87 7.15
N SER A 159 -8.10 -32.38 6.84
CA SER A 159 -8.67 -33.64 7.40
C SER A 159 -7.86 -34.85 6.93
#